data_2ad7da3180d03ff9be3ffeb28d26e085
#
_entry.id   2ad7da3180d03ff9be3ffeb28d26e085
#
_cell.length_a   1.000
_cell.length_b   1.000
_cell.length_c   1.000
_cell.angle_alpha   90.00
_cell.angle_beta   90.00
_cell.angle_gamma   90.00
#
_symmetry.space_group_name_H-M   'P 1'
#
loop_
_entity.id
_entity.type
_entity.pdbx_description
1 polymer ?
#
loop_
_entity_poly.entity_id
_entity_poly.type
_entity_poly.pdbx_seq_one_letter_code
_entity_poly.pdbx_strand_id
1 'polypeptide(L)'
;MNSHIVKDGTYIPVTLDSFPEIPDTPLLAPKIVHNYDIENNYPFLDKSFKARFLNLAEYLGIFVLVFPMQRIRYGLKIIGRSKLRKNRKLFKNGAMTVSNHVYRWDYLAVLQAVKFRRMWFPARAAQVQSTDSAMIRAAGGIPIPETMAGLR
;
A
#
# COMPACT_ATOMS: atom_id res chain seq x y z
N MET A 1 -26.49 -4.90 -14.05
CA MET A 1 -26.06 -5.61 -12.85
C MET A 1 -27.28 -6.29 -12.26
N ASN A 2 -27.53 -7.55 -12.62
CA ASN A 2 -28.71 -8.29 -12.15
C ASN A 2 -28.41 -8.85 -10.76
N SER A 3 -28.91 -8.20 -9.73
CA SER A 3 -28.94 -8.75 -8.39
C SER A 3 -30.02 -9.81 -8.32
N HIS A 4 -29.66 -11.08 -8.28
CA HIS A 4 -30.59 -12.15 -7.98
C HIS A 4 -30.88 -12.15 -6.49
N ILE A 5 -32.00 -11.52 -6.10
CA ILE A 5 -32.52 -11.59 -4.75
C ILE A 5 -33.28 -12.88 -4.63
N VAL A 6 -32.82 -13.77 -3.77
CA VAL A 6 -33.51 -15.03 -3.47
C VAL A 6 -34.60 -14.75 -2.44
N LYS A 7 -35.84 -15.09 -2.76
CA LYS A 7 -37.02 -14.79 -1.94
C LYS A 7 -37.14 -15.62 -0.65
N ASP A 8 -36.36 -16.67 -0.50
CA ASP A 8 -36.43 -17.63 0.61
C ASP A 8 -35.20 -17.74 1.47
N GLY A 9 -34.20 -16.83 1.27
CA GLY A 9 -32.95 -16.87 2.01
C GLY A 9 -31.96 -17.93 1.54
N THR A 10 -32.25 -18.69 0.50
CA THR A 10 -31.35 -19.66 -0.08
C THR A 10 -30.36 -18.96 -1.00
N TYR A 11 -29.09 -19.03 -0.69
CA TYR A 11 -28.04 -18.50 -1.57
C TYR A 11 -27.88 -19.40 -2.80
N ILE A 12 -28.28 -18.91 -3.96
CA ILE A 12 -27.96 -19.56 -5.23
C ILE A 12 -26.62 -18.95 -5.71
N PRO A 13 -25.52 -19.71 -5.70
CA PRO A 13 -24.28 -19.22 -6.27
C PRO A 13 -24.53 -18.94 -7.75
N VAL A 14 -24.35 -17.68 -8.14
CA VAL A 14 -24.30 -17.32 -9.56
C VAL A 14 -23.04 -18.00 -10.08
N THR A 15 -23.22 -19.07 -10.87
CA THR A 15 -22.14 -19.58 -11.71
C THR A 15 -21.84 -18.48 -12.72
N LEU A 16 -20.81 -17.71 -12.45
CA LEU A 16 -20.24 -16.79 -13.43
C LEU A 16 -19.60 -17.66 -14.50
N ASP A 17 -20.39 -18.01 -15.50
CA ASP A 17 -19.85 -18.60 -16.71
C ASP A 17 -18.80 -17.63 -17.26
N SER A 18 -17.55 -18.06 -17.21
CA SER A 18 -16.41 -17.41 -17.86
C SER A 18 -15.93 -16.02 -17.38
N PHE A 19 -15.94 -15.70 -16.08
CA PHE A 19 -15.24 -14.50 -15.64
C PHE A 19 -14.26 -14.80 -14.49
N PRO A 20 -12.98 -14.50 -14.66
CA PRO A 20 -12.30 -14.04 -15.90
C PRO A 20 -12.22 -15.15 -16.95
N GLU A 21 -12.22 -14.78 -18.25
CA GLU A 21 -12.08 -15.74 -19.37
C GLU A 21 -10.82 -16.60 -19.24
N ILE A 22 -9.78 -16.05 -18.63
CA ILE A 22 -8.55 -16.74 -18.26
C ILE A 22 -8.43 -16.69 -16.74
N PRO A 23 -8.51 -17.82 -16.02
CA PRO A 23 -8.55 -17.87 -14.54
C PRO A 23 -7.39 -17.13 -13.84
N ASP A 24 -6.21 -17.13 -14.45
CA ASP A 24 -4.99 -16.54 -13.89
C ASP A 24 -4.76 -15.06 -14.24
N THR A 25 -5.68 -14.45 -15.01
CA THR A 25 -5.55 -13.03 -15.31
C THR A 25 -6.00 -12.16 -14.15
N PRO A 26 -5.17 -11.23 -13.66
CA PRO A 26 -5.59 -10.32 -12.61
C PRO A 26 -6.69 -9.38 -13.12
N LEU A 27 -7.83 -9.33 -12.43
CA LEU A 27 -8.98 -8.47 -12.74
C LEU A 27 -8.63 -6.99 -12.83
N LEU A 28 -7.62 -6.56 -12.08
CA LEU A 28 -7.11 -5.21 -12.05
C LEU A 28 -5.59 -5.27 -12.18
N ALA A 29 -5.11 -5.09 -13.39
CA ALA A 29 -3.68 -4.90 -13.65
C ALA A 29 -3.37 -3.40 -13.70
N PRO A 30 -2.43 -2.89 -12.89
CA PRO A 30 -1.99 -1.51 -13.01
C PRO A 30 -1.28 -1.31 -14.36
N LYS A 31 -1.49 -0.14 -14.98
CA LYS A 31 -0.78 0.21 -16.22
C LYS A 31 0.71 0.36 -15.90
N ILE A 32 1.53 -0.50 -16.48
CA ILE A 32 2.99 -0.43 -16.36
C ILE A 32 3.49 0.75 -17.21
N VAL A 33 4.19 1.68 -16.57
CA VAL A 33 4.78 2.87 -17.21
C VAL A 33 6.31 2.85 -17.13
N HIS A 34 6.84 2.23 -16.07
CA HIS A 34 8.26 2.13 -15.81
C HIS A 34 8.70 0.67 -15.84
N ASN A 35 9.73 0.36 -16.61
CA ASN A 35 10.30 -0.98 -16.65
C ASN A 35 11.56 -1.02 -15.77
N TYR A 36 11.40 -1.26 -14.49
CA TYR A 36 12.51 -1.47 -13.55
C TYR A 36 12.88 -2.96 -13.53
N ASP A 37 14.17 -3.26 -13.60
CA ASP A 37 14.67 -4.60 -13.31
C ASP A 37 14.64 -4.83 -11.79
N ILE A 38 13.49 -5.30 -11.31
CA ILE A 38 13.24 -5.49 -9.88
C ILE A 38 14.04 -6.68 -9.35
N GLU A 39 14.36 -7.64 -10.20
CA GLU A 39 15.01 -8.88 -9.80
C GLU A 39 16.50 -8.68 -9.57
N ASN A 40 17.17 -7.89 -10.41
CA ASN A 40 18.63 -7.83 -10.39
C ASN A 40 19.19 -6.45 -9.97
N ASN A 41 18.51 -5.37 -10.33
CA ASN A 41 19.10 -4.03 -10.18
C ASN A 41 18.08 -2.95 -9.76
N TYR A 42 17.21 -3.27 -8.80
CA TYR A 42 16.27 -2.28 -8.30
C TYR A 42 16.93 -1.39 -7.24
N PRO A 43 16.90 -0.06 -7.41
CA PRO A 43 17.46 0.86 -6.42
C PRO A 43 16.50 1.00 -5.22
N PHE A 44 16.56 0.08 -4.26
CA PHE A 44 15.71 0.09 -3.07
C PHE A 44 15.83 1.37 -2.25
N LEU A 45 17.01 1.96 -2.22
CA LEU A 45 17.32 3.19 -1.48
C LEU A 45 18.01 4.19 -2.40
N ASP A 46 17.23 5.07 -3.00
CA ASP A 46 17.82 6.23 -3.69
C ASP A 46 18.27 7.27 -2.64
N LYS A 47 19.59 7.41 -2.48
CA LYS A 47 20.20 8.34 -1.54
C LYS A 47 20.50 9.71 -2.17
N SER A 48 20.10 9.94 -3.43
CA SER A 48 20.34 11.21 -4.11
C SER A 48 19.65 12.37 -3.38
N PHE A 49 20.22 13.56 -3.49
CA PHE A 49 19.63 14.76 -2.90
C PHE A 49 18.22 15.01 -3.47
N LYS A 50 18.03 14.79 -4.77
CA LYS A 50 16.74 14.92 -5.44
C LYS A 50 15.68 13.98 -4.84
N ALA A 51 16.04 12.70 -4.63
CA ALA A 51 15.14 11.74 -4.03
C ALA A 51 14.78 12.11 -2.58
N ARG A 52 15.74 12.59 -1.80
CA ARG A 52 15.49 13.05 -0.44
C ARG A 52 14.55 14.25 -0.40
N PHE A 53 14.73 15.20 -1.30
CA PHE A 53 13.86 16.38 -1.41
C PHE A 53 12.44 15.99 -1.83
N LEU A 54 12.29 15.14 -2.85
CA LEU A 54 10.99 14.64 -3.30
C LEU A 54 10.27 13.87 -2.20
N ASN A 55 10.98 12.99 -1.49
CA ASN A 55 10.42 12.25 -0.37
C ASN A 55 9.94 13.19 0.75
N LEU A 56 10.72 14.23 1.08
CA LEU A 56 10.32 15.21 2.09
C LEU A 56 9.07 15.98 1.65
N ALA A 57 9.02 16.44 0.41
CA ALA A 57 7.87 17.15 -0.15
C ALA A 57 6.62 16.28 -0.15
N GLU A 58 6.74 15.01 -0.53
CA GLU A 58 5.63 14.05 -0.51
C GLU A 58 5.13 13.79 0.92
N TYR A 59 6.04 13.54 1.87
CA TYR A 59 5.65 13.38 3.28
C TYR A 59 4.96 14.62 3.83
N LEU A 60 5.44 15.80 3.47
CA LEU A 60 4.79 17.05 3.85
C LEU A 60 3.37 17.14 3.25
N GLY A 61 3.23 16.82 1.97
CA GLY A 61 1.92 16.75 1.29
C GLY A 61 0.97 15.75 1.96
N ILE A 62 1.44 14.55 2.26
CA ILE A 62 0.66 13.54 2.99
C ILE A 62 0.25 14.08 4.37
N PHE A 63 1.16 14.72 5.08
CA PHE A 63 0.89 15.24 6.42
C PHE A 63 -0.14 16.37 6.42
N VAL A 64 -0.03 17.30 5.46
CA VAL A 64 -0.85 18.52 5.39
C VAL A 64 -2.20 18.27 4.73
N LEU A 65 -2.24 17.42 3.68
CA LEU A 65 -3.45 17.21 2.88
C LEU A 65 -4.14 15.89 3.20
N VAL A 66 -3.39 14.79 3.16
CA VAL A 66 -3.99 13.45 3.25
C VAL A 66 -4.46 13.13 4.66
N PHE A 67 -3.69 13.45 5.68
CA PHE A 67 -4.07 13.16 7.06
C PHE A 67 -5.32 13.91 7.54
N PRO A 68 -5.47 15.22 7.29
CA PRO A 68 -6.72 15.91 7.57
C PRO A 68 -7.89 15.34 6.77
N MET A 69 -7.70 15.08 5.48
CA MET A 69 -8.72 14.48 4.62
C MET A 69 -9.20 13.13 5.17
N GLN A 70 -8.28 12.26 5.58
CA GLN A 70 -8.65 10.96 6.17
C GLN A 70 -9.49 11.11 7.44
N ARG A 71 -9.21 12.12 8.26
CA ARG A 71 -9.97 12.38 9.48
C ARG A 71 -11.34 12.98 9.21
N ILE A 72 -11.40 13.98 8.35
CA ILE A 72 -12.62 14.74 8.07
C ILE A 72 -13.54 13.96 7.13
N ARG A 73 -13.00 13.49 5.99
CA ARG A 73 -13.80 12.86 4.93
C ARG A 73 -14.14 11.39 5.23
N TYR A 74 -13.21 10.65 5.83
CA TYR A 74 -13.37 9.22 6.09
C TYR A 74 -13.56 8.89 7.58
N GLY A 75 -13.59 9.89 8.46
CA GLY A 75 -13.83 9.68 9.88
C GLY A 75 -12.75 8.83 10.58
N LEU A 76 -11.52 8.80 10.04
CA LEU A 76 -10.44 7.97 10.58
C LEU A 76 -10.14 8.35 12.04
N LYS A 77 -10.31 7.41 12.95
CA LYS A 77 -9.98 7.54 14.38
C LYS A 77 -8.81 6.63 14.72
N ILE A 78 -7.78 7.19 15.34
CA ILE A 78 -6.61 6.43 15.79
C ILE A 78 -6.71 6.24 17.29
N ILE A 79 -6.97 5.00 17.72
CA ILE A 79 -7.08 4.62 19.11
C ILE A 79 -5.72 4.06 19.59
N GLY A 80 -5.32 4.38 20.83
CA GLY A 80 -4.09 3.83 21.41
C GLY A 80 -2.79 4.52 21.03
N ARG A 81 -2.82 5.59 20.25
CA ARG A 81 -1.62 6.33 19.81
C ARG A 81 -0.77 6.85 20.96
N SER A 82 -1.39 7.25 22.06
CA SER A 82 -0.68 7.69 23.28
C SER A 82 0.19 6.57 23.85
N LYS A 83 -0.28 5.32 23.81
CA LYS A 83 0.47 4.14 24.23
C LYS A 83 1.72 3.93 23.37
N LEU A 84 1.59 4.02 22.05
CA LEU A 84 2.73 3.95 21.13
C LEU A 84 3.75 5.05 21.42
N ARG A 85 3.30 6.28 21.62
CA ARG A 85 4.19 7.41 21.90
C ARG A 85 4.92 7.28 23.26
N LYS A 86 4.24 6.81 24.29
CA LYS A 86 4.85 6.55 25.60
C LYS A 86 5.94 5.47 25.50
N ASN A 87 5.70 4.44 24.72
CA ASN A 87 6.60 3.29 24.56
C ASN A 87 7.57 3.42 23.38
N ARG A 88 7.75 4.62 22.81
CA ARG A 88 8.59 4.84 21.62
C ARG A 88 10.04 4.35 21.76
N LYS A 89 10.55 4.25 23.00
CA LYS A 89 11.90 3.75 23.28
C LYS A 89 12.04 2.28 22.93
N LEU A 90 10.98 1.46 23.10
CA LEU A 90 10.96 0.04 22.74
C LEU A 90 11.13 -0.17 21.24
N PHE A 91 10.74 0.81 20.44
CA PHE A 91 10.83 0.76 18.98
C PHE A 91 12.07 1.47 18.43
N LYS A 92 13.08 1.72 19.26
CA LYS A 92 14.31 2.45 18.85
C LYS A 92 14.97 1.80 17.65
N ASN A 93 15.03 0.49 17.63
CA ASN A 93 15.67 -0.29 16.56
C ASN A 93 14.72 -0.70 15.42
N GLY A 94 13.50 -0.17 15.41
CA GLY A 94 12.46 -0.54 14.45
C GLY A 94 11.38 -1.43 15.06
N ALA A 95 10.35 -1.68 14.30
CA ALA A 95 9.29 -2.63 14.63
C ALA A 95 8.63 -3.11 13.36
N MET A 96 8.25 -4.36 13.33
CA MET A 96 7.36 -4.91 12.31
C MET A 96 5.92 -4.75 12.78
N THR A 97 5.07 -4.23 11.91
CA THR A 97 3.64 -4.08 12.18
C THR A 97 2.85 -4.92 11.21
N VAL A 98 1.76 -5.49 11.68
CA VAL A 98 0.81 -6.23 10.85
C VAL A 98 -0.54 -5.52 10.95
N SER A 99 -1.22 -5.35 9.82
CA SER A 99 -2.55 -4.77 9.76
C SER A 99 -3.40 -5.52 8.73
N ASN A 100 -4.71 -5.52 8.94
CA ASN A 100 -5.62 -5.97 7.89
C ASN A 100 -5.51 -5.04 6.69
N HIS A 101 -5.56 -5.61 5.48
CA HIS A 101 -5.53 -4.86 4.24
C HIS A 101 -6.87 -5.05 3.53
N VAL A 102 -7.70 -4.03 3.60
CA VAL A 102 -9.06 -4.03 3.03
C VAL A 102 -9.16 -3.07 1.85
N TYR A 103 -8.35 -2.01 1.87
CA TYR A 103 -8.41 -0.94 0.89
C TYR A 103 -7.02 -0.46 0.45
N ARG A 104 -6.88 -0.11 -0.82
CA ARG A 104 -5.58 0.27 -1.42
C ARG A 104 -4.80 1.38 -0.69
N TRP A 105 -5.47 2.19 0.12
CA TRP A 105 -4.86 3.32 0.86
C TRP A 105 -4.67 3.05 2.35
N ASP A 106 -4.85 1.80 2.80
CA ASP A 106 -4.72 1.45 4.23
C ASP A 106 -3.34 1.78 4.80
N TYR A 107 -2.28 1.68 3.98
CA TYR A 107 -0.95 2.07 4.38
C TYR A 107 -0.85 3.53 4.86
N LEU A 108 -1.66 4.44 4.31
CA LEU A 108 -1.73 5.83 4.77
C LEU A 108 -2.36 5.95 6.16
N ALA A 109 -3.33 5.10 6.49
CA ALA A 109 -3.91 5.05 7.83
C ALA A 109 -2.89 4.53 8.85
N VAL A 110 -2.13 3.49 8.49
CA VAL A 110 -1.02 2.97 9.31
C VAL A 110 0.06 4.03 9.47
N LEU A 111 0.46 4.70 8.37
CA LEU A 111 1.43 5.80 8.40
C LEU A 111 0.97 6.92 9.33
N GLN A 112 -0.32 7.28 9.30
CA GLN A 112 -0.88 8.27 10.22
C GLN A 112 -0.81 7.82 11.68
N ALA A 113 -0.98 6.54 11.96
CA ALA A 113 -0.87 6.00 13.32
C ALA A 113 0.57 6.07 13.85
N VAL A 114 1.55 5.72 13.01
CA VAL A 114 2.98 5.65 13.37
C VAL A 114 3.81 6.86 12.90
N LYS A 115 3.20 7.99 12.61
CA LYS A 115 3.75 9.17 11.92
C LYS A 115 5.09 9.72 12.44
N PHE A 116 5.55 9.28 13.58
CA PHE A 116 6.85 9.67 14.14
C PHE A 116 8.02 8.83 13.63
N ARG A 117 7.75 7.85 12.73
CA ARG A 117 8.76 6.98 12.12
C ARG A 117 8.49 6.78 10.64
N ARG A 118 9.57 6.63 9.88
CA ARG A 118 9.47 6.19 8.49
C ARG A 118 8.94 4.76 8.46
N MET A 119 7.95 4.52 7.62
CA MET A 119 7.37 3.21 7.38
C MET A 119 7.94 2.63 6.08
N TRP A 120 8.18 1.33 6.10
CA TRP A 120 8.49 0.54 4.93
C TRP A 120 7.40 -0.52 4.79
N PHE A 121 6.92 -0.75 3.58
CA PHE A 121 5.87 -1.74 3.35
C PHE A 121 6.11 -2.49 2.04
N PRO A 122 5.75 -3.79 1.99
CA PRO A 122 5.83 -4.57 0.77
C PRO A 122 4.81 -4.05 -0.26
N ALA A 123 5.25 -3.91 -1.50
CA ALA A 123 4.41 -3.51 -2.62
C ALA A 123 4.59 -4.49 -3.78
N ARG A 124 3.53 -4.75 -4.53
CA ARG A 124 3.64 -5.59 -5.74
C ARG A 124 4.54 -4.92 -6.76
N ALA A 125 5.36 -5.73 -7.45
CA ALA A 125 6.26 -5.26 -8.51
C ALA A 125 5.53 -4.39 -9.54
N ALA A 126 4.39 -4.84 -10.01
CA ALA A 126 3.56 -4.10 -10.96
C ALA A 126 3.08 -2.72 -10.45
N GLN A 127 2.85 -2.56 -9.15
CA GLN A 127 2.48 -1.27 -8.57
C GLN A 127 3.65 -0.28 -8.54
N VAL A 128 4.86 -0.79 -8.26
CA VAL A 128 6.07 0.03 -8.26
C VAL A 128 6.49 0.45 -9.68
N GLN A 129 5.98 -0.23 -10.69
CA GLN A 129 6.17 0.09 -12.11
C GLN A 129 5.02 0.90 -12.72
N SER A 130 3.97 1.15 -11.96
CA SER A 130 2.77 1.86 -12.42
C SER A 130 2.93 3.39 -12.43
N THR A 131 1.88 4.09 -12.83
CA THR A 131 1.78 5.56 -12.75
C THR A 131 2.00 6.10 -11.33
N ASP A 132 1.64 5.32 -10.31
CA ASP A 132 1.77 5.69 -8.90
C ASP A 132 3.16 5.36 -8.32
N SER A 133 4.08 4.89 -9.16
CA SER A 133 5.42 4.44 -8.79
C SER A 133 6.17 5.42 -7.90
N ALA A 134 6.21 6.70 -8.27
CA ALA A 134 6.93 7.73 -7.53
C ALA A 134 6.38 7.87 -6.10
N MET A 135 5.06 7.93 -5.95
CA MET A 135 4.38 8.05 -4.67
C MET A 135 4.60 6.80 -3.79
N ILE A 136 4.48 5.60 -4.37
CA ILE A 136 4.67 4.36 -3.64
C ILE A 136 6.11 4.24 -3.12
N ARG A 137 7.10 4.57 -3.96
CA ARG A 137 8.51 4.53 -3.60
C ARG A 137 8.84 5.55 -2.50
N ALA A 138 8.36 6.77 -2.65
CA ALA A 138 8.62 7.83 -1.66
C ALA A 138 7.91 7.55 -0.34
N ALA A 139 6.72 6.96 -0.36
CA ALA A 139 6.01 6.50 0.83
C ALA A 139 6.71 5.32 1.55
N GLY A 140 7.69 4.68 0.92
CA GLY A 140 8.46 3.57 1.50
C GLY A 140 8.03 2.18 1.01
N GLY A 141 7.42 2.10 -0.16
CA GLY A 141 7.10 0.82 -0.80
C GLY A 141 8.35 0.08 -1.26
N ILE A 142 8.48 -1.18 -0.85
CA ILE A 142 9.54 -2.10 -1.26
C ILE A 142 8.92 -3.11 -2.22
N PRO A 143 9.37 -3.18 -3.48
CA PRO A 143 8.81 -4.15 -4.42
C PRO A 143 9.15 -5.57 -3.98
N ILE A 144 8.14 -6.43 -4.04
CA ILE A 144 8.33 -7.87 -3.90
C ILE A 144 8.45 -8.44 -5.32
N PRO A 145 9.54 -9.16 -5.63
CA PRO A 145 9.68 -9.89 -6.88
C PRO A 145 8.52 -10.85 -7.11
N GLU A 146 8.11 -11.03 -8.35
CA GLU A 146 7.03 -11.97 -8.70
C GLU A 146 7.56 -13.39 -8.87
N THR A 147 8.88 -13.55 -9.02
CA THR A 147 9.52 -14.84 -9.19
C THR A 147 10.30 -15.27 -7.94
N MET A 148 10.39 -16.58 -7.74
CA MET A 148 11.19 -17.14 -6.64
C MET A 148 12.70 -16.89 -6.82
N ALA A 149 13.15 -16.63 -8.05
CA ALA A 149 14.54 -16.28 -8.34
C ALA A 149 14.91 -14.91 -7.78
N GLY A 150 14.01 -13.95 -7.85
CA GLY A 150 14.22 -12.60 -7.34
C GLY A 150 14.15 -12.49 -5.80
N LEU A 151 13.73 -13.56 -5.11
CA LEU A 151 13.70 -13.61 -3.64
C LEU A 151 15.01 -14.15 -3.03
N ARG A 152 15.96 -14.56 -3.83
CA ARG A 152 17.31 -15.02 -3.42
C ARG A 152 18.30 -13.87 -3.48
#